data_b6bf9370b38f82bf6817d1d12a620f9b
#
_entry.id   b6bf9370b38f82bf6817d1d12a620f9b
#
_cell.length_a   1.000
_cell.length_b   1.000
_cell.length_c   1.000
_cell.angle_alpha   90.00
_cell.angle_beta   90.00
_cell.angle_gamma   90.00
#
_symmetry.space_group_name_H-M   'P 1'
#
loop_
_entity.id
_entity.type
_entity.pdbx_description
1 polymer ?
#
loop_
_entity_poly.entity_id
_entity_poly.type
_entity_poly.pdbx_seq_one_letter_code
_entity_poly.pdbx_strand_id
1 'polypeptide(L)' 'VPFAEPPINEHRFKKPTPKRPWNGTISADTLAPACFQGRDSYDPNFWGSEMWNANTPVSEDCLYVNIWAPADA' A
#
# COMPACT_ATOMS: atom_id res chain seq x y z
N VAL A 1 4.57 -4.63 -4.52
CA VAL A 1 4.33 -4.83 -5.95
C VAL A 1 3.01 -4.21 -6.33
N PRO A 2 2.98 -3.25 -7.28
CA PRO A 2 1.70 -2.66 -7.69
C PRO A 2 0.86 -3.70 -8.43
N PHE A 3 -0.43 -3.75 -8.10
CA PHE A 3 -1.33 -4.70 -8.78
C PHE A 3 -2.41 -4.01 -9.62
N ALA A 4 -2.47 -2.70 -9.58
CA ALA A 4 -3.43 -1.92 -10.37
C ALA A 4 -2.83 -0.55 -10.64
N GLU A 5 -3.39 0.17 -11.60
CA GLU A 5 -2.97 1.54 -11.84
C GLU A 5 -3.33 2.41 -10.65
N PRO A 6 -2.52 3.43 -10.31
CA PRO A 6 -2.82 4.30 -9.18
C PRO A 6 -4.20 4.94 -9.31
N PRO A 7 -5.04 4.86 -8.26
CA PRO A 7 -6.41 5.41 -8.33
C PRO A 7 -6.40 6.91 -8.03
N ILE A 8 -5.68 7.67 -8.84
CA ILE A 8 -5.50 9.11 -8.67
C ILE A 8 -6.10 9.85 -9.86
N ASN A 9 -6.31 11.13 -9.68
CA ASN A 9 -6.83 12.02 -10.73
C ASN A 9 -8.16 11.48 -11.29
N GLU A 10 -8.25 11.19 -12.58
CA GLU A 10 -9.47 10.71 -13.21
C GLU A 10 -9.87 9.29 -12.77
N HIS A 11 -8.99 8.56 -12.10
CA HIS A 11 -9.29 7.21 -11.60
C HIS A 11 -9.90 7.19 -10.20
N ARG A 12 -10.01 8.35 -9.55
CA ARG A 12 -10.59 8.42 -8.20
C ARG A 12 -12.06 8.00 -8.24
N PHE A 13 -12.46 7.23 -7.22
CA PHE A 13 -13.83 6.74 -7.06
C PHE A 13 -14.33 5.86 -8.21
N LYS A 14 -13.43 5.29 -8.98
CA LYS A 14 -13.77 4.38 -10.07
C LYS A 14 -13.24 2.99 -9.78
N LYS A 15 -13.70 2.00 -10.55
CA LYS A 15 -13.16 0.65 -10.47
C LYS A 15 -11.67 0.67 -10.70
N PRO A 16 -10.90 -0.18 -10.00
CA PRO A 16 -9.49 -0.32 -10.28
C PRO A 16 -9.24 -0.71 -11.74
N THR A 17 -8.23 -0.10 -12.33
CA THR A 17 -7.79 -0.45 -13.69
C THR A 17 -6.61 -1.40 -13.56
N PRO A 18 -6.59 -2.50 -14.34
CA PRO A 18 -5.45 -3.42 -14.28
C PRO A 18 -4.13 -2.71 -14.51
N LYS A 19 -3.10 -3.13 -13.79
CA LYS A 19 -1.77 -2.56 -13.90
C LYS A 19 -1.21 -2.81 -15.30
N ARG A 20 -0.73 -1.75 -15.93
CA ARG A 20 -0.04 -1.88 -17.23
C ARG A 20 1.28 -2.63 -17.03
N PRO A 21 1.65 -3.50 -17.96
CA PRO A 21 2.97 -4.12 -17.91
C PRO A 21 4.08 -3.07 -17.92
N TRP A 22 5.19 -3.40 -17.27
CA TRP A 22 6.37 -2.53 -17.28
C TRP A 22 7.56 -3.29 -17.87
N ASN A 23 8.52 -2.53 -18.38
CA ASN A 23 9.76 -3.11 -18.89
C ASN A 23 10.80 -3.16 -17.76
N GLY A 24 11.61 -4.24 -17.76
CA GLY A 24 12.67 -4.37 -16.78
C GLY A 24 12.19 -4.83 -15.41
N THR A 25 13.00 -4.56 -14.42
CA THR A 25 12.78 -5.04 -13.04
C THR A 25 12.41 -3.88 -12.15
N ILE A 26 11.35 -4.06 -11.36
CA ILE A 26 10.98 -3.11 -10.32
C ILE A 26 11.63 -3.54 -9.01
N SER A 27 12.29 -2.60 -8.33
CA SER A 27 12.78 -2.86 -6.98
C SER A 27 11.60 -2.82 -6.02
N ALA A 28 11.31 -3.94 -5.38
CA ALA A 28 10.16 -4.07 -4.47
C ALA A 28 10.63 -4.48 -3.08
N ASP A 29 11.63 -3.78 -2.57
CA ASP A 29 12.27 -4.08 -1.30
C ASP A 29 11.86 -3.14 -0.18
N THR A 30 10.94 -2.23 -0.42
CA THR A 30 10.39 -1.32 0.58
C THR A 30 8.88 -1.38 0.58
N LEU A 31 8.28 -1.10 1.74
CA LEU A 31 6.82 -1.06 1.85
C LEU A 31 6.27 0.16 1.12
N ALA A 32 5.21 -0.06 0.36
CA ALA A 32 4.49 1.02 -0.32
C ALA A 32 3.63 1.80 0.68
N PRO A 33 3.18 3.01 0.31
CA PRO A 33 2.27 3.77 1.16
C PRO A 33 0.98 3.00 1.43
N ALA A 34 0.41 3.22 2.61
CA ALA A 34 -0.91 2.71 2.95
C ALA A 34 -1.98 3.65 2.37
N CYS A 35 -3.17 3.12 2.15
CA CYS A 35 -4.30 3.94 1.75
C CYS A 35 -4.65 4.94 2.85
N PHE A 36 -5.27 6.06 2.49
CA PHE A 36 -5.68 7.04 3.47
C PHE A 36 -6.58 6.42 4.52
N GLN A 37 -6.24 6.65 5.78
CA GLN A 37 -6.96 6.10 6.91
C GLN A 37 -6.66 6.94 8.15
N GLY A 38 -7.58 6.91 9.11
CA GLY A 38 -7.34 7.52 10.40
C GLY A 38 -6.37 6.69 11.23
N ARG A 39 -5.76 7.31 12.22
CA ARG A 39 -4.93 6.60 13.19
C ARG A 39 -5.76 6.26 14.40
N ASP A 40 -5.56 5.07 14.93
CA ASP A 40 -6.16 4.68 16.19
C ASP A 40 -5.42 5.40 17.32
N SER A 41 -6.12 6.32 17.96
CA SER A 41 -5.57 7.10 19.06
C SER A 41 -6.43 7.00 20.31
N TYR A 42 -7.06 5.84 20.49
CA TYR A 42 -7.98 5.60 21.60
C TYR A 42 -7.35 5.95 22.94
N ASP A 43 -6.10 5.53 23.16
CA ASP A 43 -5.35 5.89 24.34
C ASP A 43 -3.91 6.18 23.91
N PRO A 44 -3.46 7.44 23.97
CA PRO A 44 -2.11 7.79 23.52
C PRO A 44 -1.02 7.13 24.37
N ASN A 45 -1.33 6.64 25.56
CA ASN A 45 -0.38 5.95 26.41
C ASN A 45 -0.42 4.44 26.24
N PHE A 46 -1.29 3.91 25.39
CA PHE A 46 -1.43 2.47 25.20
C PHE A 46 -0.75 2.06 23.88
N TRP A 47 0.40 1.43 24.00
CA TRP A 47 1.18 0.99 22.85
C TRP A 47 0.45 0.01 21.95
N GLY A 48 -0.48 -0.76 22.50
CA GLY A 48 -1.21 -1.75 21.73
C GLY A 48 -1.99 -1.16 20.57
N SER A 49 -2.37 0.11 20.64
CA SER A 49 -3.10 0.75 19.54
C SER A 49 -2.21 0.95 18.31
N GLU A 50 -0.90 1.02 18.46
CA GLU A 50 0.01 1.22 17.32
C GLU A 50 0.01 0.03 16.37
N MET A 51 -0.30 -1.16 16.82
CA MET A 51 -0.33 -2.34 15.95
C MET A 51 -1.40 -2.22 14.87
N TRP A 52 -2.39 -1.38 15.07
CA TRP A 52 -3.50 -1.18 14.14
C TRP A 52 -3.28 0.01 13.20
N ASN A 53 -2.22 0.76 13.41
CA ASN A 53 -1.92 1.94 12.61
C ASN A 53 -0.96 1.60 11.48
N ALA A 54 -1.10 2.32 10.36
CA ALA A 54 -0.15 2.20 9.27
C ALA A 54 1.22 2.68 9.73
N ASN A 55 2.26 1.92 9.38
CA ASN A 55 3.64 2.27 9.70
C ASN A 55 4.37 2.86 8.50
N THR A 56 3.65 3.25 7.48
CA THR A 56 4.16 3.90 6.29
C THR A 56 3.40 5.20 6.08
N PRO A 57 3.91 6.13 5.26
CA PRO A 57 3.10 7.26 4.82
C PRO A 57 1.82 6.79 4.15
N VAL A 58 0.80 7.63 4.13
CA VAL A 58 -0.46 7.32 3.47
C VAL A 58 -0.54 8.07 2.15
N SER A 59 -1.23 7.47 1.18
CA SER A 59 -1.37 8.06 -0.14
C SER A 59 -2.58 7.46 -0.84
N GLU A 60 -3.14 8.18 -1.81
CA GLU A 60 -4.14 7.59 -2.69
C GLU A 60 -3.53 6.52 -3.59
N ASP A 61 -2.25 6.64 -3.91
CA ASP A 61 -1.50 5.62 -4.65
C ASP A 61 -1.11 4.51 -3.68
N CYS A 62 -2.01 3.58 -3.44
CA CYS A 62 -1.85 2.56 -2.40
C CYS A 62 -2.21 1.14 -2.85
N LEU A 63 -2.42 0.90 -4.14
CA LEU A 63 -2.83 -0.41 -4.62
C LEU A 63 -1.60 -1.29 -4.87
N TYR A 64 -1.05 -1.82 -3.78
CA TYR A 64 0.16 -2.64 -3.77
C TYR A 64 -0.07 -3.91 -2.96
N VAL A 65 0.61 -4.96 -3.33
CA VAL A 65 0.57 -6.22 -2.59
C VAL A 65 1.99 -6.57 -2.13
N ASN A 66 2.09 -7.14 -0.95
CA ASN A 66 3.35 -7.65 -0.42
C ASN A 66 3.38 -9.17 -0.60
N ILE A 67 4.51 -9.68 -1.07
CA ILE A 67 4.64 -11.10 -1.37
C ILE A 67 5.90 -11.63 -0.70
N TRP A 68 5.74 -12.69 0.07
CA TRP A 68 6.85 -13.43 0.66
C TRP A 68 6.83 -14.83 0.07
N ALA A 69 7.96 -15.24 -0.51
CA ALA A 69 8.08 -16.53 -1.14
C ALA A 69 9.48 -17.09 -0.88
N PRO A 70 9.64 -18.42 -0.88
CA PRO A 70 10.98 -19.00 -0.83
C PRO A 70 11.81 -18.54 -2.02
N ALA A 71 13.13 -18.41 -1.82
CA ALA A 71 14.01 -17.88 -2.85
C ALA A 71 14.09 -18.80 -4.08
N ASP A 72 13.78 -20.06 -3.90
CA ASP A 72 13.82 -21.07 -4.96
C ASP A 72 12.43 -21.39 -5.55
N ALA A 73 11.46 -20.56 -5.23
CA ALA A 73 10.09 -20.77 -5.70
C ALA A 73 9.91 -20.36 -7.17
#